data_7bd2d703d9626d347d562813df6be189
#
_entry.id   7bd2d703d9626d347d562813df6be189
#
_cell.length_a   1.000
_cell.length_b   1.000
_cell.length_c   1.000
_cell.angle_alpha   90.00
_cell.angle_beta   90.00
_cell.angle_gamma   90.00
#
_symmetry.space_group_name_H-M   'P 1'
#
loop_
_entity.id
_entity.type
_entity.pdbx_description
1 polymer ?
#
loop_
_entity_poly.entity_id
_entity_poly.type
_entity_poly.pdbx_seq_one_letter_code
_entity_poly.pdbx_strand_id
1 'polypeptide(L)'
;AGLTLGTRLTGLGTDSNCLKANELHTISAGVEEYTEIEGVKEKDLFFHHYDRSSLEKKNFRGIWLNYFLKEWSSPANAEFAIQHGMHERPEPFDPSSIGTYAKNVQLDTDLTQVNQLLKYIKLGFGQCMDTACYDIIEDRITRDEAIDLVRKYDGKCSESYIENFCKYIDISQEEFWSVTEKFRGSMWKKDEKNNWYNTIWDLL
;
A
#
# COMPACT_ATOMS: atom_id res chain seq x y z
N ALA A 1 6.38 6.02 1.38
CA ALA A 1 7.03 5.52 0.16
C ALA A 1 6.07 5.48 -1.04
N GLY A 2 4.81 5.09 -0.89
CA GLY A 2 3.86 4.96 -2.00
C GLY A 2 3.44 6.25 -2.73
N LEU A 3 3.74 7.39 -2.19
CA LEU A 3 3.38 8.70 -2.78
C LEU A 3 4.30 9.15 -3.91
N THR A 4 5.41 8.49 -4.07
CA THR A 4 6.48 8.90 -4.99
C THR A 4 6.10 8.74 -6.46
N LEU A 5 5.38 7.69 -6.78
CA LEU A 5 4.94 7.44 -8.14
C LEU A 5 3.78 8.34 -8.55
N GLY A 6 2.86 8.60 -7.62
CA GLY A 6 1.75 9.52 -7.84
C GLY A 6 2.20 10.90 -8.28
N THR A 7 3.28 11.42 -7.70
CA THR A 7 3.83 12.73 -8.09
C THR A 7 4.49 12.72 -9.47
N ARG A 8 5.12 11.64 -9.89
CA ARG A 8 5.66 11.52 -11.26
C ARG A 8 4.57 11.35 -12.31
N LEU A 9 3.55 10.57 -12.01
CA LEU A 9 2.45 10.25 -12.93
C LEU A 9 1.44 11.40 -13.09
N THR A 10 1.28 12.24 -12.07
CA THR A 10 0.34 13.37 -12.13
C THR A 10 0.85 14.56 -12.94
N GLY A 11 2.06 14.46 -13.52
CA GLY A 11 2.61 15.53 -14.34
C GLY A 11 2.83 16.83 -13.58
N LEU A 12 2.93 16.77 -12.28
CA LEU A 12 3.23 17.91 -11.43
C LEU A 12 4.57 18.49 -11.86
N GLY A 13 4.58 19.73 -12.31
CA GLY A 13 5.78 20.42 -12.75
C GLY A 13 6.84 20.55 -11.66
N THR A 14 8.01 21.11 -12.01
CA THR A 14 9.15 21.22 -11.08
C THR A 14 8.80 21.91 -9.76
N ASP A 15 7.89 22.87 -9.77
CA ASP A 15 7.42 23.56 -8.56
C ASP A 15 6.53 22.69 -7.67
N SER A 16 5.89 21.66 -8.23
CA SER A 16 5.00 20.75 -7.51
C SER A 16 5.74 19.59 -6.84
N ASN A 17 7.05 19.47 -7.06
CA ASN A 17 7.90 18.58 -6.27
C ASN A 17 8.26 19.18 -4.90
N CYS A 18 7.83 20.41 -4.69
CA CYS A 18 8.01 21.15 -3.46
C CYS A 18 6.63 21.51 -2.92
N LEU A 19 6.14 20.75 -1.96
CA LEU A 19 4.85 21.00 -1.33
C LEU A 19 4.95 22.11 -0.31
N LYS A 20 3.97 23.03 -0.32
CA LYS A 20 3.83 24.06 0.70
C LYS A 20 3.26 23.44 1.99
N ALA A 21 3.42 24.14 3.10
CA ALA A 21 2.97 23.66 4.41
C ALA A 21 1.48 23.27 4.45
N ASN A 22 0.62 23.98 3.73
CA ASN A 22 -0.81 23.70 3.64
C ASN A 22 -1.15 22.46 2.79
N GLU A 23 -0.20 21.95 2.03
CA GLU A 23 -0.37 20.78 1.16
C GLU A 23 0.21 19.50 1.81
N LEU A 24 0.94 19.62 2.91
CA LEU A 24 1.61 18.49 3.58
C LEU A 24 0.63 17.44 4.11
N HIS A 25 -0.61 17.81 4.41
CA HIS A 25 -1.65 16.87 4.85
C HIS A 25 -1.99 15.80 3.80
N THR A 26 -1.67 16.03 2.53
CA THR A 26 -1.85 15.01 1.47
C THR A 26 -0.85 13.86 1.59
N ILE A 27 0.18 14.03 2.39
CA ILE A 27 1.25 13.06 2.61
C ILE A 27 0.95 12.16 3.80
N SER A 28 0.31 12.72 4.82
CA SER A 28 -0.16 12.01 6.00
C SER A 28 -1.57 12.48 6.33
N ALA A 29 -2.43 11.57 6.79
CA ALA A 29 -3.73 11.95 7.32
C ALA A 29 -3.53 13.03 8.40
N GLY A 30 -4.38 14.06 8.39
CA GLY A 30 -4.39 15.06 9.45
C GLY A 30 -4.77 14.41 10.78
N VAL A 31 -4.30 14.99 11.87
CA VAL A 31 -4.65 14.51 13.23
C VAL A 31 -6.09 14.79 13.60
N GLU A 32 -6.74 15.67 12.86
CA GLU A 32 -8.11 16.11 13.12
C GLU A 32 -9.11 14.95 13.12
N GLU A 33 -8.93 13.98 12.22
CA GLU A 33 -9.78 12.79 12.13
C GLU A 33 -9.66 11.87 13.35
N TYR A 34 -8.52 11.87 14.02
CA TYR A 34 -8.29 11.04 15.20
C TYR A 34 -8.87 11.62 16.49
N THR A 35 -9.17 12.92 16.53
CA THR A 35 -9.78 13.56 17.70
C THR A 35 -11.23 13.12 17.93
N GLU A 36 -11.88 12.59 16.89
CA GLU A 36 -13.26 12.09 16.96
C GLU A 36 -13.35 10.64 17.48
N ILE A 37 -12.20 9.96 17.64
CA ILE A 37 -12.15 8.59 18.12
C ILE A 37 -12.31 8.56 19.64
N GLU A 38 -13.28 7.81 20.14
CA GLU A 38 -13.52 7.64 21.57
C GLU A 38 -12.26 7.12 22.28
N GLY A 39 -11.84 7.78 23.35
CA GLY A 39 -10.65 7.45 24.13
C GLY A 39 -9.36 8.12 23.67
N VAL A 40 -9.29 8.67 22.46
CA VAL A 40 -8.14 9.46 21.99
C VAL A 40 -8.19 10.87 22.57
N LYS A 41 -7.09 11.30 23.16
CA LYS A 41 -6.96 12.65 23.75
C LYS A 41 -5.96 13.47 22.94
N GLU A 42 -6.12 14.77 22.92
CA GLU A 42 -5.21 15.68 22.22
C GLU A 42 -3.74 15.47 22.60
N LYS A 43 -3.44 15.15 23.86
CA LYS A 43 -2.08 14.81 24.30
C LYS A 43 -1.49 13.57 23.62
N ASP A 44 -2.32 12.64 23.18
CA ASP A 44 -1.89 11.40 22.52
C ASP A 44 -1.46 11.68 21.08
N LEU A 45 -1.94 12.78 20.52
CA LEU A 45 -1.66 13.24 19.16
C LEU A 45 -0.52 14.28 19.09
N PHE A 46 0.07 14.65 20.21
CA PHE A 46 1.07 15.72 20.32
C PHE A 46 2.22 15.59 19.29
N PHE A 47 2.76 14.38 19.10
CA PHE A 47 3.86 14.15 18.16
C PHE A 47 3.42 14.09 16.69
N HIS A 48 2.12 14.05 16.43
CA HIS A 48 1.54 14.01 15.08
C HIS A 48 0.95 15.35 14.67
N HIS A 49 0.81 16.27 15.63
CA HIS A 49 0.27 17.60 15.38
C HIS A 49 1.37 18.56 14.95
N TYR A 50 1.10 19.35 13.94
CA TYR A 50 1.95 20.46 13.54
C TYR A 50 1.12 21.72 13.25
N ASP A 51 1.63 22.87 13.69
CA ASP A 51 0.98 24.16 13.46
C ASP A 51 1.23 24.63 12.02
N ARG A 52 0.25 24.41 11.16
CA ARG A 52 0.28 24.81 9.75
C ARG A 52 0.55 26.29 9.58
N SER A 53 -0.07 27.14 10.41
CA SER A 53 0.08 28.59 10.31
C SER A 53 1.52 29.03 10.58
N SER A 54 2.19 28.37 11.52
CA SER A 54 3.61 28.60 11.82
C SER A 54 4.52 28.14 10.68
N LEU A 55 4.21 27.00 10.06
CA LEU A 55 4.98 26.50 8.92
C LEU A 55 4.82 27.40 7.67
N GLU A 56 3.62 27.90 7.41
CA GLU A 56 3.35 28.84 6.33
C GLU A 56 4.11 30.17 6.51
N LYS A 57 4.07 30.75 7.72
CA LYS A 57 4.83 31.98 8.06
C LYS A 57 6.33 31.81 7.85
N LYS A 58 6.86 30.60 8.09
CA LYS A 58 8.27 30.25 7.89
C LYS A 58 8.58 29.86 6.43
N ASN A 59 7.60 29.91 5.53
CA ASN A 59 7.71 29.44 4.15
C ASN A 59 8.30 28.02 4.06
N PHE A 60 7.84 27.13 4.95
CA PHE A 60 8.27 25.74 4.98
C PHE A 60 7.82 25.02 3.72
N ARG A 61 8.72 24.19 3.15
CA ARG A 61 8.43 23.38 1.98
C ARG A 61 8.92 21.94 2.16
N GLY A 62 8.12 20.98 1.72
CA GLY A 62 8.53 19.59 1.59
C GLY A 62 9.05 19.32 0.17
N ILE A 63 10.25 18.77 0.05
CA ILE A 63 10.87 18.45 -1.24
C ILE A 63 10.94 16.94 -1.41
N TRP A 64 10.41 16.43 -2.52
CA TRP A 64 10.46 15.04 -2.92
C TRP A 64 11.75 14.76 -3.70
N LEU A 65 12.82 14.37 -3.01
CA LEU A 65 14.14 14.17 -3.63
C LEU A 65 14.13 13.13 -4.74
N ASN A 66 13.34 12.09 -4.60
CA ASN A 66 13.22 11.02 -5.58
C ASN A 66 12.70 11.46 -6.95
N TYR A 67 11.99 12.58 -7.02
CA TYR A 67 11.59 13.17 -8.31
C TYR A 67 12.80 13.57 -9.15
N PHE A 68 13.87 13.98 -8.51
CA PHE A 68 15.10 14.44 -9.18
C PHE A 68 16.06 13.31 -9.53
N LEU A 69 15.78 12.10 -9.10
CA LEU A 69 16.59 10.92 -9.41
C LEU A 69 16.06 10.22 -10.66
N LYS A 70 16.92 10.06 -11.68
CA LYS A 70 16.51 9.48 -12.98
C LYS A 70 16.04 8.03 -12.85
N GLU A 71 16.71 7.25 -12.00
CA GLU A 71 16.52 5.80 -11.88
C GLU A 71 15.76 5.41 -10.60
N TRP A 72 14.94 6.34 -10.09
CA TRP A 72 14.15 6.05 -8.90
C TRP A 72 12.89 5.26 -9.29
N SER A 73 12.90 3.97 -9.00
CA SER A 73 11.73 3.09 -9.08
C SER A 73 11.81 2.00 -8.02
N SER A 74 10.69 1.34 -7.72
CA SER A 74 10.66 0.25 -6.74
C SER A 74 11.54 -0.93 -7.19
N PRO A 75 11.46 -1.41 -8.45
CA PRO A 75 12.33 -2.46 -8.93
C PRO A 75 13.82 -2.07 -8.94
N ALA A 76 14.17 -0.89 -9.47
CA ALA A 76 15.57 -0.44 -9.52
C ALA A 76 16.18 -0.26 -8.12
N ASN A 77 15.41 0.27 -7.17
CA ASN A 77 15.85 0.40 -5.77
C ASN A 77 16.10 -0.97 -5.14
N ALA A 78 15.24 -1.96 -5.43
CA ALA A 78 15.42 -3.31 -4.94
C ALA A 78 16.68 -3.97 -5.51
N GLU A 79 16.89 -3.89 -6.82
CA GLU A 79 18.09 -4.39 -7.47
C GLU A 79 19.38 -3.79 -6.89
N PHE A 80 19.38 -2.47 -6.71
CA PHE A 80 20.48 -1.79 -6.07
C PHE A 80 20.71 -2.28 -4.63
N ALA A 81 19.65 -2.39 -3.83
CA ALA A 81 19.75 -2.83 -2.45
C ALA A 81 20.25 -4.29 -2.33
N ILE A 82 19.81 -5.19 -3.24
CA ILE A 82 20.26 -6.59 -3.31
C ILE A 82 21.75 -6.66 -3.62
N GLN A 83 22.23 -5.85 -4.57
CA GLN A 83 23.66 -5.76 -4.88
C GLN A 83 24.50 -5.28 -3.69
N HIS A 84 23.89 -4.58 -2.73
CA HIS A 84 24.53 -4.05 -1.53
C HIS A 84 24.20 -4.85 -0.25
N GLY A 85 23.72 -6.09 -0.39
CA GLY A 85 23.57 -7.03 0.71
C GLY A 85 22.15 -7.15 1.28
N MET A 86 21.13 -6.57 0.66
CA MET A 86 19.75 -6.87 1.02
C MET A 86 19.43 -8.32 0.63
N HIS A 87 18.82 -9.06 1.53
CA HIS A 87 18.34 -10.41 1.27
C HIS A 87 16.87 -10.38 0.81
N GLU A 88 16.55 -11.17 -0.18
CA GLU A 88 15.18 -11.47 -0.58
C GLU A 88 14.63 -12.66 0.23
N ARG A 89 13.33 -12.95 0.08
CA ARG A 89 12.76 -14.19 0.61
C ARG A 89 13.45 -15.40 0.01
N PRO A 90 13.85 -16.38 0.86
CA PRO A 90 14.58 -17.56 0.41
C PRO A 90 13.69 -18.49 -0.43
N GLU A 91 14.33 -19.34 -1.23
CA GLU A 91 13.67 -20.45 -1.90
C GLU A 91 13.45 -21.65 -0.94
N PRO A 92 12.39 -22.44 -1.11
CA PRO A 92 11.31 -22.26 -2.08
C PRO A 92 10.36 -21.11 -1.68
N PHE A 93 10.02 -20.24 -2.63
CA PHE A 93 9.12 -19.11 -2.41
C PHE A 93 7.76 -19.36 -3.08
N ASP A 94 6.68 -19.29 -2.30
CA ASP A 94 5.31 -19.29 -2.82
C ASP A 94 4.75 -17.87 -2.87
N PRO A 95 4.58 -17.27 -4.06
CA PRO A 95 3.99 -15.96 -4.22
C PRO A 95 2.58 -15.82 -3.62
N SER A 96 1.83 -16.92 -3.54
CA SER A 96 0.48 -16.93 -2.96
C SER A 96 0.49 -16.69 -1.46
N SER A 97 1.62 -16.93 -0.78
CA SER A 97 1.72 -16.70 0.66
C SER A 97 1.64 -15.23 1.04
N ILE A 98 2.08 -14.34 0.16
CA ILE A 98 2.15 -12.89 0.39
C ILE A 98 1.36 -12.06 -0.62
N GLY A 99 0.66 -12.72 -1.56
CA GLY A 99 -0.18 -12.03 -2.54
C GLY A 99 0.58 -11.22 -3.59
N THR A 100 1.85 -11.59 -3.90
CA THR A 100 2.65 -10.98 -4.96
C THR A 100 3.83 -11.87 -5.37
N TYR A 101 4.27 -11.73 -6.61
CA TYR A 101 5.43 -12.46 -7.13
C TYR A 101 6.79 -11.85 -6.75
N ALA A 102 6.81 -10.62 -6.22
CA ALA A 102 8.04 -9.95 -5.84
C ALA A 102 8.55 -10.46 -4.48
N LYS A 103 9.78 -11.01 -4.45
CA LYS A 103 10.40 -11.58 -3.26
C LYS A 103 10.96 -10.55 -2.29
N ASN A 104 11.17 -9.34 -2.77
CA ASN A 104 11.89 -8.26 -2.11
C ASN A 104 10.99 -7.23 -1.43
N VAL A 105 9.68 -7.45 -1.41
CA VAL A 105 8.73 -6.52 -0.79
C VAL A 105 8.38 -6.94 0.63
N GLN A 106 8.19 -5.95 1.50
CA GLN A 106 7.64 -6.13 2.86
C GLN A 106 8.37 -7.21 3.67
N LEU A 107 9.69 -7.08 3.75
CA LEU A 107 10.56 -8.06 4.42
C LEU A 107 10.64 -7.86 5.94
N ASP A 108 10.17 -6.73 6.45
CA ASP A 108 10.36 -6.24 7.80
C ASP A 108 9.27 -6.68 8.80
N THR A 109 8.08 -7.02 8.31
CA THR A 109 6.97 -7.41 9.19
C THR A 109 5.90 -8.26 8.50
N ASP A 110 5.42 -9.27 9.20
CA ASP A 110 4.33 -10.14 8.76
C ASP A 110 2.97 -9.43 8.77
N LEU A 111 2.80 -8.39 9.58
CA LEU A 111 1.55 -7.63 9.66
C LEU A 111 1.19 -6.95 8.33
N THR A 112 2.20 -6.61 7.54
CA THR A 112 1.99 -5.98 6.24
C THR A 112 1.27 -6.89 5.25
N GLN A 113 1.44 -8.22 5.36
CA GLN A 113 0.75 -9.19 4.50
C GLN A 113 -0.76 -9.14 4.74
N VAL A 114 -1.18 -9.09 5.99
CA VAL A 114 -2.59 -8.94 6.36
C VAL A 114 -3.13 -7.57 5.92
N ASN A 115 -2.36 -6.50 6.09
CA ASN A 115 -2.75 -5.17 5.61
C ASN A 115 -2.97 -5.14 4.09
N GLN A 116 -2.16 -5.84 3.30
CA GLN A 116 -2.36 -5.94 1.85
C GLN A 116 -3.60 -6.76 1.49
N LEU A 117 -3.91 -7.81 2.23
CA LEU A 117 -5.17 -8.55 2.09
C LEU A 117 -6.37 -7.63 2.39
N LEU A 118 -6.33 -6.87 3.49
CA LEU A 118 -7.38 -5.92 3.85
C LEU A 118 -7.53 -4.82 2.79
N LYS A 119 -6.42 -4.32 2.25
CA LYS A 119 -6.43 -3.39 1.11
C LYS A 119 -7.17 -3.97 -0.09
N TYR A 120 -6.85 -5.22 -0.46
CA TYR A 120 -7.50 -5.92 -1.56
C TYR A 120 -9.02 -6.06 -1.33
N ILE A 121 -9.43 -6.48 -0.15
CA ILE A 121 -10.85 -6.62 0.21
C ILE A 121 -11.55 -5.26 0.16
N LYS A 122 -10.92 -4.21 0.66
CA LYS A 122 -11.52 -2.87 0.70
C LYS A 122 -11.54 -2.19 -0.66
N LEU A 123 -10.48 -2.29 -1.44
CA LEU A 123 -10.29 -1.49 -2.67
C LEU A 123 -10.43 -2.29 -3.97
N GLY A 124 -10.40 -3.63 -3.91
CA GLY A 124 -10.45 -4.50 -5.08
C GLY A 124 -9.08 -4.78 -5.71
N PHE A 125 -7.99 -4.21 -5.20
CA PHE A 125 -6.63 -4.46 -5.65
C PHE A 125 -5.64 -4.49 -4.48
N GLY A 126 -4.61 -5.28 -4.60
CA GLY A 126 -3.63 -5.52 -3.55
C GLY A 126 -2.19 -5.28 -4.01
N GLN A 127 -1.25 -5.99 -3.38
CA GLN A 127 0.18 -5.81 -3.61
C GLN A 127 0.63 -6.27 -4.99
N CYS A 128 0.04 -7.35 -5.53
CA CYS A 128 0.43 -7.86 -6.84
C CYS A 128 0.12 -6.84 -7.94
N MET A 129 -1.04 -6.21 -7.87
CA MET A 129 -1.39 -5.16 -8.83
C MET A 129 -0.44 -3.97 -8.74
N ASP A 130 -0.10 -3.50 -7.53
CA ASP A 130 0.88 -2.42 -7.37
C ASP A 130 2.22 -2.80 -8.01
N THR A 131 2.72 -3.99 -7.72
CA THR A 131 3.99 -4.49 -8.28
C THR A 131 3.94 -4.57 -9.80
N ALA A 132 2.89 -5.15 -10.35
CA ALA A 132 2.71 -5.29 -11.79
C ALA A 132 2.61 -3.94 -12.52
N CYS A 133 1.96 -2.95 -11.91
CA CYS A 133 1.92 -1.59 -12.45
C CYS A 133 3.32 -0.95 -12.52
N TYR A 134 4.16 -1.15 -11.50
CA TYR A 134 5.55 -0.68 -11.56
C TYR A 134 6.33 -1.37 -12.68
N ASP A 135 6.19 -2.69 -12.79
CA ASP A 135 6.92 -3.45 -13.81
C ASP A 135 6.47 -3.11 -15.25
N ILE A 136 5.18 -2.80 -15.46
CA ILE A 136 4.70 -2.27 -16.75
C ILE A 136 5.31 -0.91 -17.06
N ILE A 137 5.33 0.00 -16.08
CA ILE A 137 5.89 1.36 -16.26
C ILE A 137 7.39 1.33 -16.59
N GLU A 138 8.10 0.31 -16.10
CA GLU A 138 9.53 0.10 -16.33
C GLU A 138 9.81 -0.81 -17.54
N ASP A 139 8.79 -1.12 -18.35
CA ASP A 139 8.88 -2.02 -19.53
C ASP A 139 9.46 -3.41 -19.19
N ARG A 140 9.25 -3.92 -17.95
CA ARG A 140 9.73 -5.23 -17.47
C ARG A 140 8.81 -6.38 -17.85
N ILE A 141 7.52 -6.11 -17.88
CA ILE A 141 6.48 -7.06 -18.28
C ILE A 141 5.45 -6.37 -19.15
N THR A 142 4.78 -7.16 -19.97
CA THR A 142 3.63 -6.70 -20.76
C THR A 142 2.38 -6.58 -19.89
N ARG A 143 1.36 -5.84 -20.38
CA ARG A 143 0.06 -5.76 -19.71
C ARG A 143 -0.62 -7.13 -19.56
N ASP A 144 -0.51 -7.99 -20.56
CA ASP A 144 -1.14 -9.32 -20.52
C ASP A 144 -0.49 -10.22 -19.47
N GLU A 145 0.84 -10.23 -19.39
CA GLU A 145 1.58 -10.92 -18.32
C GLU A 145 1.21 -10.37 -16.93
N ALA A 146 1.06 -9.08 -16.81
CA ALA A 146 0.64 -8.45 -15.56
C ALA A 146 -0.77 -8.90 -15.13
N ILE A 147 -1.72 -8.97 -16.07
CA ILE A 147 -3.09 -9.45 -15.81
C ILE A 147 -3.05 -10.89 -15.28
N ASP A 148 -2.26 -11.76 -15.89
CA ASP A 148 -2.14 -13.16 -15.47
C ASP A 148 -1.54 -13.27 -14.05
N LEU A 149 -0.49 -12.50 -13.76
CA LEU A 149 0.12 -12.45 -12.43
C LEU A 149 -0.87 -11.94 -11.36
N VAL A 150 -1.59 -10.86 -11.64
CA VAL A 150 -2.57 -10.30 -10.74
C VAL A 150 -3.72 -11.28 -10.47
N ARG A 151 -4.27 -11.93 -11.51
CA ARG A 151 -5.30 -12.97 -11.36
C ARG A 151 -4.82 -14.12 -10.48
N LYS A 152 -3.55 -14.48 -10.60
CA LYS A 152 -2.97 -15.62 -9.91
C LYS A 152 -2.66 -15.34 -8.45
N TYR A 153 -2.21 -14.14 -8.12
CA TYR A 153 -1.62 -13.86 -6.81
C TYR A 153 -2.32 -12.78 -6.00
N ASP A 154 -2.96 -11.78 -6.63
CA ASP A 154 -3.50 -10.64 -5.90
C ASP A 154 -4.60 -11.04 -4.92
N GLY A 155 -4.58 -10.42 -3.75
CA GLY A 155 -5.54 -10.72 -2.68
C GLY A 155 -5.33 -12.05 -1.95
N LYS A 156 -4.22 -12.76 -2.22
CA LYS A 156 -3.84 -13.96 -1.46
C LYS A 156 -3.00 -13.59 -0.25
N CYS A 157 -3.15 -14.39 0.80
CA CYS A 157 -2.39 -14.27 2.03
C CYS A 157 -2.36 -15.64 2.71
N SER A 158 -1.21 -16.03 3.24
CA SER A 158 -1.11 -17.27 4.01
C SER A 158 -1.97 -17.22 5.26
N GLU A 159 -2.66 -18.32 5.57
CA GLU A 159 -3.45 -18.51 6.78
C GLU A 159 -2.63 -18.23 8.05
N SER A 160 -1.34 -18.59 8.04
CA SER A 160 -0.44 -18.36 9.17
C SER A 160 -0.26 -16.88 9.50
N TYR A 161 -0.25 -15.98 8.51
CA TYR A 161 -0.17 -14.55 8.76
C TYR A 161 -1.46 -14.01 9.40
N ILE A 162 -2.62 -14.51 8.95
CA ILE A 162 -3.91 -14.13 9.51
C ILE A 162 -4.02 -14.62 10.96
N GLU A 163 -3.61 -15.87 11.22
CA GLU A 163 -3.61 -16.44 12.56
C GLU A 163 -2.71 -15.66 13.52
N ASN A 164 -1.48 -15.33 13.09
CA ASN A 164 -0.55 -14.55 13.90
C ASN A 164 -1.06 -13.14 14.17
N PHE A 165 -1.69 -12.50 13.17
CA PHE A 165 -2.33 -11.20 13.34
C PHE A 165 -3.46 -11.26 14.36
N CYS A 166 -4.36 -12.25 14.25
CA CYS A 166 -5.47 -12.42 15.18
C CYS A 166 -4.97 -12.66 16.62
N LYS A 167 -3.94 -13.48 16.80
CA LYS A 167 -3.29 -13.66 18.11
C LYS A 167 -2.69 -12.36 18.65
N TYR A 168 -2.07 -11.56 17.78
CA TYR A 168 -1.43 -10.30 18.19
C TYR A 168 -2.44 -9.27 18.72
N ILE A 169 -3.63 -9.18 18.13
CA ILE A 169 -4.68 -8.23 18.55
C ILE A 169 -5.75 -8.88 19.44
N ASP A 170 -5.56 -10.13 19.84
CA ASP A 170 -6.43 -10.89 20.75
C ASP A 170 -7.88 -11.02 20.25
N ILE A 171 -8.05 -11.41 18.98
CA ILE A 171 -9.36 -11.74 18.39
C ILE A 171 -9.36 -13.14 17.78
N SER A 172 -10.54 -13.71 17.56
CA SER A 172 -10.69 -14.93 16.79
C SER A 172 -10.58 -14.66 15.28
N GLN A 173 -10.22 -15.67 14.49
CA GLN A 173 -10.28 -15.57 13.02
C GLN A 173 -11.72 -15.36 12.54
N GLU A 174 -12.72 -15.92 13.21
CA GLU A 174 -14.13 -15.71 12.88
C GLU A 174 -14.51 -14.23 13.04
N GLU A 175 -14.09 -13.61 14.12
CA GLU A 175 -14.27 -12.18 14.35
C GLU A 175 -13.55 -11.33 13.29
N PHE A 176 -12.29 -11.67 12.98
CA PHE A 176 -11.52 -11.02 11.93
C PHE A 176 -12.28 -11.00 10.60
N TRP A 177 -12.77 -12.14 10.14
CA TRP A 177 -13.52 -12.22 8.89
C TRP A 177 -14.88 -11.52 8.96
N SER A 178 -15.58 -11.65 10.09
CA SER A 178 -16.87 -10.95 10.30
C SER A 178 -16.73 -9.44 10.21
N VAL A 179 -15.65 -8.88 10.76
CA VAL A 179 -15.37 -7.44 10.68
C VAL A 179 -14.92 -7.07 9.26
N THR A 180 -13.99 -7.82 8.70
CA THR A 180 -13.40 -7.54 7.37
C THR A 180 -14.45 -7.49 6.28
N GLU A 181 -15.43 -8.40 6.30
CA GLU A 181 -16.53 -8.44 5.32
C GLU A 181 -17.39 -7.15 5.33
N LYS A 182 -17.49 -6.46 6.46
CA LYS A 182 -18.25 -5.18 6.55
C LYS A 182 -17.56 -4.03 5.81
N PHE A 183 -16.27 -4.15 5.58
CA PHE A 183 -15.46 -3.14 4.89
C PHE A 183 -15.20 -3.44 3.42
N ARG A 184 -15.82 -4.48 2.88
CA ARG A 184 -15.71 -4.83 1.47
C ARG A 184 -16.20 -3.68 0.60
N GLY A 185 -15.35 -3.23 -0.31
CA GLY A 185 -15.57 -2.01 -1.08
C GLY A 185 -16.51 -2.18 -2.27
N SER A 186 -16.77 -1.09 -2.96
CA SER A 186 -17.73 -1.00 -4.09
C SER A 186 -17.32 -1.80 -5.33
N MET A 187 -16.05 -2.22 -5.42
CA MET A 187 -15.54 -3.07 -6.51
C MET A 187 -16.01 -4.52 -6.41
N TRP A 188 -16.68 -4.89 -5.32
CA TRP A 188 -17.15 -6.25 -5.08
C TRP A 188 -18.64 -6.37 -5.30
N LYS A 189 -19.03 -7.42 -6.00
CA LYS A 189 -20.43 -7.84 -6.17
C LYS A 189 -20.58 -9.30 -5.83
N LYS A 190 -21.79 -9.73 -5.52
CA LYS A 190 -22.12 -11.14 -5.36
C LYS A 190 -22.67 -11.69 -6.66
N ASP A 191 -22.16 -12.85 -7.05
CA ASP A 191 -22.70 -13.62 -8.17
C ASP A 191 -24.02 -14.33 -7.81
N GLU A 192 -24.61 -15.03 -8.75
CA GLU A 192 -25.87 -15.78 -8.57
C GLU A 192 -25.77 -16.89 -7.50
N LYS A 193 -24.54 -17.35 -7.19
CA LYS A 193 -24.25 -18.34 -6.17
C LYS A 193 -23.88 -17.72 -4.82
N ASN A 194 -24.04 -16.39 -4.68
CA ASN A 194 -23.68 -15.60 -3.48
C ASN A 194 -22.18 -15.55 -3.16
N ASN A 195 -21.30 -15.83 -4.15
CA ASN A 195 -19.87 -15.65 -3.99
C ASN A 195 -19.45 -14.22 -4.35
N TRP A 196 -18.49 -13.70 -3.62
CA TRP A 196 -17.89 -12.41 -3.96
C TRP A 196 -17.06 -12.51 -5.23
N TYR A 197 -17.27 -11.59 -6.17
CA TYR A 197 -16.40 -11.42 -7.31
C TYR A 197 -15.99 -9.95 -7.46
N ASN A 198 -14.79 -9.71 -7.96
CA ASN A 198 -14.25 -8.38 -8.13
C ASN A 198 -14.56 -7.86 -9.53
N THR A 199 -15.32 -6.76 -9.61
CA THR A 199 -15.76 -6.17 -10.89
C THR A 199 -14.63 -5.53 -11.69
N ILE A 200 -13.42 -5.42 -11.17
CA ILE A 200 -12.26 -4.94 -11.92
C ILE A 200 -12.00 -5.84 -13.13
N TRP A 201 -12.32 -7.13 -13.01
CA TRP A 201 -12.16 -8.10 -14.09
C TRP A 201 -13.12 -7.89 -15.28
N ASP A 202 -14.19 -7.12 -15.07
CA ASP A 202 -15.13 -6.74 -16.15
C ASP A 202 -14.53 -5.62 -17.02
N LEU A 203 -13.46 -4.97 -16.56
CA LEU A 203 -12.80 -3.84 -17.22
C LEU A 203 -11.55 -4.22 -18.00
N LEU A 204 -11.09 -5.46 -17.85
CA LEU A 204 -9.86 -6.00 -18.44
C LEU A 204 -10.14 -6.97 -19.58
#